data_34bf8982d462f5cb2d3945174e4a28a2
#
_entry.id   34bf8982d462f5cb2d3945174e4a28a2
#
_cell.length_a   1.000
_cell.length_b   1.000
_cell.length_c   1.000
_cell.angle_alpha   90.00
_cell.angle_beta   90.00
_cell.angle_gamma   90.00
#
_symmetry.space_group_name_H-M   'P 1'
#
loop_
_entity.id
_entity.type
_entity.pdbx_description
1 polymer ?
#
loop_
_entity_poly.entity_id
_entity_poly.type
_entity_poly.pdbx_seq_one_letter_code
_entity_poly.pdbx_strand_id
1 'polypeptide(L)'
;VIPTYRGTGSRETLQNAEEVLRQNGVLAIFPEGGSWAQVLRPARPGTAFLAWRTKSKILPVGLDNFAGFFDRVKVGQRVPVKVKFGKPFGPVAASDGARPGREELDEIGHDIMRHISDLIPPERQGYYSPNPAIREAARGTEIYPWANVAEA
;
A
#
# COMPACT_ATOMS: atom_id res chain seq x y z
N VAL A 1 14.94 2.20 9.12
CA VAL A 1 13.49 2.01 9.33
C VAL A 1 12.94 3.26 9.98
N ILE A 2 11.88 3.83 9.42
CA ILE A 2 11.19 4.98 10.01
C ILE A 2 10.15 4.42 10.99
N PRO A 3 10.26 4.70 12.30
CA PRO A 3 9.28 4.24 13.28
C PRO A 3 7.92 4.91 13.02
N THR A 4 6.84 4.14 13.12
CA THR A 4 5.48 4.65 12.98
C THR A 4 4.56 3.96 13.99
N TYR A 5 3.64 4.71 14.57
CA TYR A 5 2.62 4.14 15.44
C TYR A 5 1.46 3.63 14.59
N ARG A 6 0.99 2.42 14.90
CA ARG A 6 -0.16 1.82 14.21
C ARG A 6 -1.41 2.68 14.44
N GLY A 7 -2.13 2.95 13.35
CA GLY A 7 -3.40 3.69 13.41
C GLY A 7 -3.29 5.21 13.37
N THR A 8 -2.15 5.78 13.71
CA THR A 8 -1.91 7.22 13.59
C THR A 8 -0.85 7.45 12.53
N GLY A 9 -1.25 7.94 11.35
CA GLY A 9 -0.30 8.50 10.38
C GLY A 9 0.37 9.71 11.02
N SER A 10 1.50 9.51 11.71
CA SER A 10 2.15 10.64 12.37
C SER A 10 2.70 11.58 11.31
N ARG A 11 2.46 12.87 11.50
CA ARG A 11 3.01 13.93 10.65
C ARG A 11 4.54 13.81 10.55
N GLU A 12 5.17 13.45 11.65
CA GLU A 12 6.61 13.20 11.74
C GLU A 12 7.07 12.05 10.83
N THR A 13 6.34 10.92 10.83
CA THR A 13 6.65 9.78 9.93
C THR A 13 6.61 10.21 8.48
N LEU A 14 5.62 11.01 8.07
CA LEU A 14 5.51 11.50 6.69
C LEU A 14 6.64 12.49 6.37
N GLN A 15 7.03 13.36 7.29
CA GLN A 15 8.15 14.29 7.11
C GLN A 15 9.48 13.56 6.95
N ASN A 16 9.74 12.55 7.79
CA ASN A 16 10.95 11.74 7.68
C ASN A 16 11.00 10.95 6.35
N ALA A 17 9.85 10.42 5.91
CA ALA A 17 9.74 9.75 4.63
C ALA A 17 9.97 10.70 3.43
N GLU A 18 9.42 11.91 3.50
CA GLU A 18 9.63 12.97 2.52
C GLU A 18 11.11 13.34 2.41
N GLU A 19 11.80 13.48 3.54
CA GLU A 19 13.21 13.82 3.58
C GLU A 19 14.09 12.74 2.93
N VAL A 20 13.82 11.46 3.19
CA VAL A 20 14.53 10.35 2.52
C VAL A 20 14.40 10.47 0.99
N LEU A 21 13.18 10.72 0.49
CA LEU A 21 12.93 10.83 -0.94
C LEU A 21 13.57 12.09 -1.56
N ARG A 22 13.59 13.21 -0.84
CA ARG A 22 14.25 14.44 -1.29
C ARG A 22 15.76 14.33 -1.42
N GLN A 23 16.36 13.47 -0.60
CA GLN A 23 17.79 13.13 -0.66
C GLN A 23 18.10 12.05 -1.72
N ASN A 24 17.20 11.78 -2.66
CA ASN A 24 17.31 10.71 -3.65
C ASN A 24 17.43 9.31 -3.03
N GLY A 25 16.95 9.14 -1.81
CA GLY A 25 16.86 7.83 -1.17
C GLY A 25 15.72 6.99 -1.73
N VAL A 26 15.70 5.70 -1.37
CA VAL A 26 14.64 4.76 -1.71
C VAL A 26 13.80 4.48 -0.47
N LEU A 27 12.49 4.58 -0.63
CA LEU A 27 11.52 4.30 0.43
C LEU A 27 10.65 3.11 0.04
N ALA A 28 10.66 2.05 0.86
CA ALA A 28 9.72 0.94 0.73
C ALA A 28 8.49 1.20 1.60
N ILE A 29 7.30 1.13 1.01
CA ILE A 29 6.01 1.36 1.68
C ILE A 29 5.08 0.21 1.37
N PHE A 30 4.30 -0.22 2.36
CA PHE A 30 3.12 -1.05 2.16
C PHE A 30 1.89 -0.13 2.13
N PRO A 31 1.31 0.15 0.94
CA PRO A 31 0.28 1.18 0.81
C PRO A 31 -0.98 0.91 1.62
N GLU A 32 -1.28 -0.34 1.87
CA GLU A 32 -2.43 -0.80 2.64
C GLU A 32 -2.36 -0.47 4.14
N GLY A 33 -1.17 -0.15 4.65
CA GLY A 33 -0.93 0.22 6.04
C GLY A 33 -0.98 -0.94 7.04
N GLY A 34 -1.06 -2.19 6.57
CA GLY A 34 -1.06 -3.38 7.43
C GLY A 34 -1.37 -4.68 6.67
N SER A 35 -1.23 -5.81 7.32
CA SER A 35 -1.31 -7.16 6.73
C SER A 35 -2.42 -8.02 7.35
N TRP A 36 -3.57 -7.45 7.69
CA TRP A 36 -4.68 -8.19 8.30
C TRP A 36 -5.61 -8.90 7.31
N ALA A 37 -5.50 -8.61 6.03
CA ALA A 37 -6.26 -9.30 4.99
C ALA A 37 -5.35 -10.09 4.06
N GLN A 38 -5.89 -11.13 3.45
CA GLN A 38 -5.17 -11.95 2.47
C GLN A 38 -5.35 -11.49 1.03
N VAL A 39 -6.07 -10.40 0.82
CA VAL A 39 -6.38 -9.79 -0.49
C VAL A 39 -6.05 -8.32 -0.46
N LEU A 40 -5.82 -7.72 -1.63
CA LEU A 40 -5.55 -6.29 -1.76
C LEU A 40 -6.73 -5.44 -1.33
N ARG A 41 -6.42 -4.39 -0.64
CA ARG A 41 -7.33 -3.34 -0.16
C ARG A 41 -6.94 -1.98 -0.73
N PRO A 42 -7.82 -0.97 -0.64
CA PRO A 42 -7.47 0.40 -0.97
C PRO A 42 -6.23 0.90 -0.21
N ALA A 43 -5.43 1.72 -0.88
CA ALA A 43 -4.27 2.35 -0.27
C ALA A 43 -4.69 3.35 0.82
N ARG A 44 -3.84 3.53 1.82
CA ARG A 44 -3.93 4.65 2.75
C ARG A 44 -3.42 5.94 2.08
N PRO A 45 -4.01 7.10 2.37
CA PRO A 45 -3.68 8.35 1.67
C PRO A 45 -2.21 8.78 1.74
N GLY A 46 -1.47 8.30 2.76
CA GLY A 46 -0.07 8.68 2.97
C GLY A 46 0.86 8.33 1.81
N THR A 47 0.65 7.20 1.14
CA THR A 47 1.47 6.81 -0.03
C THR A 47 1.22 7.74 -1.21
N ALA A 48 -0.03 8.02 -1.52
CA ALA A 48 -0.41 8.95 -2.58
C ALA A 48 0.11 10.38 -2.29
N PHE A 49 -0.04 10.83 -1.05
CA PHE A 49 0.46 12.13 -0.61
C PHE A 49 1.98 12.25 -0.79
N LEU A 50 2.76 11.25 -0.36
CA LEU A 50 4.21 11.25 -0.50
C LEU A 50 4.62 11.25 -1.98
N ALA A 51 4.02 10.40 -2.81
CA ALA A 51 4.30 10.32 -4.24
C ALA A 51 4.05 11.66 -4.95
N TRP A 52 2.91 12.30 -4.67
CA TRP A 52 2.59 13.63 -5.20
C TRP A 52 3.57 14.69 -4.68
N ARG A 53 3.79 14.72 -3.37
CA ARG A 53 4.58 15.77 -2.70
C ARG A 53 6.04 15.77 -3.13
N THR A 54 6.63 14.61 -3.31
CA THR A 54 8.04 14.45 -3.65
C THR A 54 8.29 14.29 -5.14
N LYS A 55 7.23 14.13 -5.94
CA LYS A 55 7.30 13.82 -7.38
C LYS A 55 8.21 12.61 -7.68
N SER A 56 8.26 11.68 -6.75
CA SER A 56 9.08 10.47 -6.88
C SER A 56 8.45 9.49 -7.86
N LYS A 57 9.30 8.75 -8.58
CA LYS A 57 8.85 7.58 -9.34
C LYS A 57 8.45 6.46 -8.40
N ILE A 58 7.46 5.68 -8.80
CA ILE A 58 6.92 4.57 -8.05
C ILE A 58 7.31 3.28 -8.76
N LEU A 59 7.91 2.34 -8.04
CA LEU A 59 8.15 0.98 -8.50
C LEU A 59 7.13 0.07 -7.82
N PRO A 60 6.10 -0.43 -8.53
CA PRO A 60 5.15 -1.36 -7.93
C PRO A 60 5.80 -2.73 -7.73
N VAL A 61 5.56 -3.32 -6.56
CA VAL A 61 6.07 -4.64 -6.20
C VAL A 61 4.92 -5.50 -5.69
N GLY A 62 4.67 -6.60 -6.38
CA GLY A 62 3.70 -7.62 -5.99
C GLY A 62 4.38 -8.70 -5.14
N LEU A 63 3.80 -8.99 -3.98
CA LEU A 63 4.21 -10.07 -3.09
C LEU A 63 3.11 -11.12 -3.06
N ASP A 64 3.44 -12.35 -3.46
CA ASP A 64 2.51 -13.48 -3.39
C ASP A 64 3.02 -14.52 -2.39
N ASN A 65 2.06 -15.18 -1.72
CA ASN A 65 2.28 -16.21 -0.70
C ASN A 65 3.01 -15.70 0.56
N PHE A 66 2.87 -14.41 0.87
CA PHE A 66 3.49 -13.80 2.05
C PHE A 66 2.61 -13.88 3.32
N ALA A 67 1.29 -14.11 3.16
CA ALA A 67 0.39 -14.26 4.29
C ALA A 67 0.78 -15.49 5.15
N GLY A 68 0.91 -15.30 6.46
CA GLY A 68 1.35 -16.34 7.39
C GLY A 68 2.80 -16.81 7.22
N PHE A 69 3.61 -16.07 6.47
CA PHE A 69 5.03 -16.39 6.23
C PHE A 69 5.80 -16.60 7.53
N PHE A 70 5.74 -15.65 8.44
CA PHE A 70 6.50 -15.71 9.70
C PHE A 70 6.09 -16.89 10.59
N ASP A 71 4.79 -17.21 10.64
CA ASP A 71 4.31 -18.31 11.47
C ASP A 71 4.77 -19.67 10.93
N ARG A 72 4.75 -19.82 9.61
CA ARG A 72 5.26 -21.04 8.95
C ARG A 72 6.78 -21.19 9.09
N VAL A 73 7.52 -20.11 8.94
CA VAL A 73 8.98 -20.14 9.11
C VAL A 73 9.38 -20.46 10.55
N LYS A 74 8.66 -19.93 11.55
CA LYS A 74 8.89 -20.24 12.98
C LYS A 74 8.80 -21.74 13.29
N VAL A 75 7.95 -22.48 12.56
CA VAL A 75 7.82 -23.93 12.72
C VAL A 75 8.67 -24.72 11.71
N GLY A 76 9.65 -24.08 11.09
CA GLY A 76 10.61 -24.73 10.20
C GLY A 76 10.07 -25.05 8.80
N GLN A 77 8.92 -24.53 8.41
CA GLN A 77 8.36 -24.75 7.08
C GLN A 77 9.01 -23.83 6.04
N ARG A 78 9.33 -24.39 4.88
CA ARG A 78 9.74 -23.61 3.71
C ARG A 78 8.52 -22.97 3.06
N VAL A 79 8.57 -21.65 2.85
CA VAL A 79 7.49 -20.88 2.22
C VAL A 79 8.00 -20.31 0.91
N PRO A 80 7.50 -20.76 -0.25
CA PRO A 80 7.87 -20.18 -1.53
C PRO A 80 7.16 -18.83 -1.70
N VAL A 81 7.86 -17.74 -1.43
CA VAL A 81 7.39 -16.38 -1.68
C VAL A 81 7.75 -15.99 -3.12
N LYS A 82 6.80 -15.41 -3.85
CA LYS A 82 7.03 -14.82 -5.16
C LYS A 82 7.05 -13.31 -5.05
N VAL A 83 8.08 -12.69 -5.61
CA VAL A 83 8.22 -11.24 -5.71
C VAL A 83 8.24 -10.87 -7.19
N LYS A 84 7.33 -10.00 -7.61
CA LYS A 84 7.30 -9.47 -8.98
C LYS A 84 7.48 -7.96 -8.94
N PHE A 85 8.34 -7.46 -9.81
CA PHE A 85 8.55 -6.03 -10.00
C PHE A 85 7.84 -5.59 -11.28
N GLY A 86 7.04 -4.54 -11.19
CA GLY A 86 6.40 -3.93 -12.34
C GLY A 86 7.28 -2.86 -12.99
N LYS A 87 6.71 -2.16 -13.95
CA LYS A 87 7.40 -1.02 -14.58
C LYS A 87 7.29 0.21 -13.66
N PRO A 88 8.39 0.95 -13.44
CA PRO A 88 8.32 2.23 -12.75
C PRO A 88 7.39 3.20 -13.49
N PHE A 89 6.57 3.93 -12.75
CA PHE A 89 5.68 4.95 -13.30
C PHE A 89 5.73 6.24 -12.48
N GLY A 90 5.00 7.25 -12.88
CA GLY A 90 5.05 8.59 -12.29
C GLY A 90 6.12 9.48 -12.92
N PRO A 91 6.34 10.68 -12.39
CA PRO A 91 5.74 11.20 -11.16
C PRO A 91 4.22 11.38 -11.27
N VAL A 92 3.49 11.20 -10.17
CA VAL A 92 2.07 11.52 -10.11
C VAL A 92 1.86 13.02 -9.90
N ALA A 93 0.87 13.58 -10.57
CA ALA A 93 0.54 14.99 -10.49
C ALA A 93 -0.93 15.17 -10.12
N ALA A 94 -1.26 16.27 -9.48
CA ALA A 94 -2.63 16.71 -9.34
C ALA A 94 -3.14 17.30 -10.67
N SER A 95 -4.42 17.15 -10.94
CA SER A 95 -5.05 17.53 -12.21
C SER A 95 -4.92 19.01 -12.53
N ASP A 96 -4.94 19.87 -11.53
CA ASP A 96 -4.84 21.34 -11.65
C ASP A 96 -3.48 21.92 -11.24
N GLY A 97 -2.51 21.06 -10.89
CA GLY A 97 -1.19 21.45 -10.39
C GLY A 97 -1.19 22.00 -8.95
N ALA A 98 -2.35 22.11 -8.31
CA ALA A 98 -2.48 22.54 -6.92
C ALA A 98 -2.28 21.37 -5.94
N ARG A 99 -2.53 21.60 -4.67
CA ARG A 99 -2.54 20.53 -3.67
C ARG A 99 -3.78 19.65 -3.88
N PRO A 100 -3.62 18.33 -4.09
CA PRO A 100 -4.74 17.44 -4.32
C PRO A 100 -5.68 17.40 -3.12
N GLY A 101 -6.97 17.37 -3.40
CA GLY A 101 -8.00 17.07 -2.43
C GLY A 101 -7.98 15.61 -2.00
N ARG A 102 -8.88 15.27 -1.08
CA ARG A 102 -8.96 13.88 -0.58
C ARG A 102 -9.30 12.89 -1.68
N GLU A 103 -10.30 13.20 -2.50
CA GLU A 103 -10.75 12.35 -3.60
C GLU A 103 -9.65 12.08 -4.61
N GLU A 104 -8.87 13.11 -4.94
CA GLU A 104 -7.77 12.99 -5.89
C GLU A 104 -6.60 12.17 -5.30
N LEU A 105 -6.31 12.31 -4.00
CA LEU A 105 -5.35 11.44 -3.32
C LEU A 105 -5.81 9.99 -3.27
N ASP A 106 -7.10 9.76 -3.07
CA ASP A 106 -7.68 8.42 -3.09
C ASP A 106 -7.56 7.81 -4.49
N GLU A 107 -7.82 8.58 -5.57
CA GLU A 107 -7.66 8.09 -6.95
C GLU A 107 -6.19 7.79 -7.30
N ILE A 108 -5.25 8.64 -6.89
CA ILE A 108 -3.81 8.34 -7.00
C ILE A 108 -3.47 7.04 -6.25
N GLY A 109 -4.03 6.86 -5.06
CA GLY A 109 -3.87 5.64 -4.28
C GLY A 109 -4.43 4.41 -5.00
N HIS A 110 -5.60 4.53 -5.60
CA HIS A 110 -6.20 3.47 -6.42
C HIS A 110 -5.35 3.12 -7.64
N ASP A 111 -4.77 4.11 -8.31
CA ASP A 111 -3.89 3.88 -9.46
C ASP A 111 -2.62 3.11 -9.05
N ILE A 112 -2.00 3.49 -7.95
CA ILE A 112 -0.87 2.75 -7.38
C ILE A 112 -1.24 1.29 -7.09
N MET A 113 -2.41 1.05 -6.51
CA MET A 113 -2.85 -0.29 -6.16
C MET A 113 -3.22 -1.13 -7.39
N ARG A 114 -3.75 -0.53 -8.45
CA ARG A 114 -3.98 -1.22 -9.74
C ARG A 114 -2.67 -1.77 -10.31
N HIS A 115 -1.61 -0.96 -10.32
CA HIS A 115 -0.29 -1.41 -10.77
C HIS A 115 0.27 -2.57 -9.92
N ILE A 116 -0.01 -2.60 -8.61
CA ILE A 116 0.37 -3.72 -7.74
C ILE A 116 -0.51 -4.94 -8.03
N SER A 117 -1.82 -4.73 -8.23
CA SER A 117 -2.79 -5.78 -8.53
C SER A 117 -2.40 -6.61 -9.75
N ASP A 118 -1.88 -5.97 -10.80
CA ASP A 118 -1.44 -6.64 -12.04
C ASP A 118 -0.24 -7.59 -11.83
N LEU A 119 0.43 -7.50 -10.68
CA LEU A 119 1.62 -8.31 -10.36
C LEU A 119 1.31 -9.54 -9.51
N ILE A 120 0.10 -9.66 -9.00
CA ILE A 120 -0.30 -10.75 -8.09
C ILE A 120 -1.40 -11.62 -8.70
N PRO A 121 -1.59 -12.86 -8.18
CA PRO A 121 -2.63 -13.76 -8.71
C PRO A 121 -4.04 -13.16 -8.58
N PRO A 122 -4.96 -13.48 -9.53
CA PRO A 122 -6.32 -12.93 -9.56
C PRO A 122 -7.09 -13.09 -8.25
N GLU A 123 -6.94 -14.21 -7.57
CA GLU A 123 -7.60 -14.53 -6.30
C GLU A 123 -7.12 -13.66 -5.14
N ARG A 124 -5.98 -12.99 -5.29
CA ARG A 124 -5.40 -12.08 -4.29
C ARG A 124 -5.69 -10.61 -4.57
N GLN A 125 -6.23 -10.27 -5.73
CA GLN A 125 -6.46 -8.89 -6.17
C GLN A 125 -7.56 -8.16 -5.38
N GLY A 126 -8.41 -8.88 -4.66
CA GLY A 126 -9.39 -8.31 -3.74
C GLY A 126 -10.25 -7.23 -4.36
N TYR A 127 -10.14 -6.02 -3.82
CA TYR A 127 -10.86 -4.84 -4.29
C TYR A 127 -10.60 -4.51 -5.77
N TYR A 128 -9.43 -4.86 -6.31
CA TYR A 128 -9.01 -4.54 -7.67
C TYR A 128 -9.23 -5.69 -8.67
N SER A 129 -9.81 -6.81 -8.23
CA SER A 129 -10.10 -7.93 -9.10
C SER A 129 -11.12 -7.58 -10.18
N PRO A 130 -10.92 -8.01 -11.44
CA PRO A 130 -11.96 -7.93 -12.47
C PRO A 130 -13.17 -8.81 -12.14
N ASN A 131 -13.01 -9.83 -11.29
CA ASN A 131 -14.08 -10.74 -10.91
C ASN A 131 -14.96 -10.13 -9.79
N PRO A 132 -16.28 -9.91 -10.04
CA PRO A 132 -17.20 -9.36 -9.05
C PRO A 132 -17.29 -10.16 -7.74
N ALA A 133 -17.21 -11.49 -7.82
CA ALA A 133 -17.28 -12.35 -6.64
C ALA A 133 -16.07 -12.15 -5.71
N ILE A 134 -14.88 -11.93 -6.27
CA ILE A 134 -13.65 -11.65 -5.49
C ILE A 134 -13.76 -10.27 -4.84
N ARG A 135 -14.27 -9.27 -5.56
CA ARG A 135 -14.51 -7.92 -4.98
C ARG A 135 -15.51 -7.95 -3.85
N GLU A 136 -16.59 -8.72 -4.02
CA GLU A 136 -17.62 -8.86 -2.97
C GLU A 136 -17.04 -9.54 -1.72
N ALA A 137 -16.26 -10.60 -1.88
CA ALA A 137 -15.58 -11.29 -0.78
C ALA A 137 -14.54 -10.41 -0.07
N ALA A 138 -14.04 -9.36 -0.74
CA ALA A 138 -13.09 -8.42 -0.17
C ALA A 138 -13.75 -7.28 0.62
N ARG A 139 -15.08 -7.11 0.54
CA ARG A 139 -15.79 -6.06 1.29
C ARG A 139 -15.54 -6.17 2.79
N GLY A 140 -15.37 -5.02 3.43
CA GLY A 140 -15.11 -4.91 4.86
C GLY A 140 -13.65 -5.18 5.25
N THR A 141 -12.81 -5.72 4.34
CA THR A 141 -11.38 -5.91 4.64
C THR A 141 -10.61 -4.60 4.71
N GLU A 142 -11.16 -3.51 4.19
CA GLU A 142 -10.64 -2.14 4.27
C GLU A 142 -10.80 -1.54 5.67
N ILE A 143 -11.68 -2.09 6.52
CA ILE A 143 -11.89 -1.63 7.89
C ILE A 143 -10.66 -1.95 8.72
N TYR A 144 -10.11 -0.93 9.35
CA TYR A 144 -8.93 -1.09 10.20
C TYR A 144 -9.30 -1.79 11.53
N PRO A 145 -8.80 -3.01 11.79
CA PRO A 145 -9.28 -3.82 12.91
C PRO A 145 -8.90 -3.28 14.29
N TRP A 146 -8.01 -2.29 14.36
CA TRP A 146 -7.55 -1.66 15.60
C TRP A 146 -8.02 -0.21 15.73
N ALA A 147 -8.98 0.24 14.93
CA ALA A 147 -9.49 1.60 14.99
C ALA A 147 -10.07 1.95 16.38
N ASN A 148 -10.64 0.95 17.08
CA ASN A 148 -11.27 1.14 18.40
C ASN A 148 -10.29 1.00 19.59
N VAL A 149 -9.01 0.70 19.35
CA VAL A 149 -8.01 0.54 20.42
C VAL A 149 -7.33 1.86 20.78
N ALA A 150 -7.49 2.89 19.94
CA ALA A 150 -6.90 4.22 20.17
C ALA A 150 -7.70 5.11 21.13
N GLU A 151 -8.89 4.65 21.61
CA GLU A 151 -9.77 5.39 22.52
C GLU A 151 -9.83 4.78 23.94
N ALA A 152 -8.95 3.83 24.26
CA ALA A 152 -8.88 3.20 25.58
C ALA A 152 -7.63 3.60 26.36
#